data_adb43fde3ff39cf9b931083830313afa
#
_entry.id   adb43fde3ff39cf9b931083830313afa
#
_cell.length_a   1.000
_cell.length_b   1.000
_cell.length_c   1.000
_cell.angle_alpha   90.00
_cell.angle_beta   90.00
_cell.angle_gamma   90.00
#
_symmetry.space_group_name_H-M   'P 1'
#
loop_
_entity.id
_entity.type
_entity.pdbx_description
1 polymer ?
#
loop_
_entity_poly.entity_id
_entity_poly.type
_entity_poly.pdbx_seq_one_letter_code
_entity_poly.pdbx_strand_id
1 'polypeptide(L)'
;MANRPAPALMLRPGDREKLERMTRSQSMSAGMVQRARIVLMASEGRRNAEIAELSGASRPKVNLWRSRYEDKGIGGLADEKRSGRPRTIDHAEIVTATLMPPPKSLGVTHWSSRLLATRLKVSASTVVTAWRAYGIKPWRSESFRFSTDPELVGKVTDICGLYLAPPENAIVLCVDEKSQIQALDRTQPILPMQPGLIERRSHDYVRHGTSTLFAALDIATGQVTAALKPRHRNQEFLAFLKQIERAYRHVVDADGLPVELHLVMDNYAAHKHANVKAWLAENPRFKVHFTPTHASWMNLVEVWFGIVERQAIRRGVFTSVKDLNAKIGAFIDGWNHRSHPFVWTKTADEVLKKANRKKTSNADH
;
A
#
# COMPACT_ATOMS: atom_id res chain seq x y z
N MET A 1 57.61 0.32 -32.58
CA MET A 1 57.29 -0.93 -31.88
C MET A 1 56.10 -1.57 -32.56
N ALA A 2 56.23 -2.80 -33.08
CA ALA A 2 55.15 -3.52 -33.77
C ALA A 2 54.02 -3.80 -32.75
N ASN A 3 52.81 -3.37 -33.10
CA ASN A 3 51.61 -3.49 -32.27
C ASN A 3 51.25 -4.98 -32.16
N ARG A 4 51.58 -5.65 -31.06
CA ARG A 4 51.26 -7.06 -30.83
C ARG A 4 49.74 -7.25 -30.92
N PRO A 5 49.26 -8.28 -31.61
CA PRO A 5 47.83 -8.58 -31.67
C PRO A 5 47.30 -8.86 -30.24
N ALA A 6 46.11 -8.34 -29.92
CA ALA A 6 45.51 -8.62 -28.64
C ALA A 6 45.29 -10.14 -28.47
N PRO A 7 45.56 -10.73 -27.31
CA PRO A 7 45.38 -12.18 -27.07
C PRO A 7 43.89 -12.56 -27.25
N ALA A 8 43.65 -13.86 -27.51
CA ALA A 8 42.29 -14.38 -27.56
C ALA A 8 41.58 -14.14 -26.23
N LEU A 9 40.31 -13.71 -26.32
CA LEU A 9 39.50 -13.42 -25.13
C LEU A 9 39.02 -14.73 -24.50
N MET A 10 39.30 -14.93 -23.22
CA MET A 10 38.85 -16.12 -22.50
C MET A 10 37.37 -15.94 -22.10
N LEU A 11 36.51 -16.85 -22.60
CA LEU A 11 35.10 -16.85 -22.22
C LEU A 11 34.91 -17.56 -20.87
N ARG A 12 33.98 -17.06 -20.06
CA ARG A 12 33.57 -17.75 -18.85
C ARG A 12 32.79 -19.02 -19.18
N PRO A 13 32.80 -20.05 -18.31
CA PRO A 13 32.05 -21.28 -18.55
C PRO A 13 30.57 -21.01 -18.86
N GLY A 14 30.04 -21.60 -19.94
CA GLY A 14 28.65 -21.47 -20.39
C GLY A 14 28.29 -20.15 -21.09
N ASP A 15 29.22 -19.19 -21.22
CA ASP A 15 28.93 -17.91 -21.88
C ASP A 15 28.93 -18.01 -23.40
N ARG A 16 29.66 -18.95 -24.00
CA ARG A 16 29.67 -19.13 -25.47
C ARG A 16 28.27 -19.36 -26.02
N GLU A 17 27.54 -20.32 -25.46
CA GLU A 17 26.18 -20.66 -25.89
C GLU A 17 25.21 -19.50 -25.70
N LYS A 18 25.37 -18.75 -24.62
CA LYS A 18 24.54 -17.54 -24.36
C LYS A 18 24.82 -16.45 -25.38
N LEU A 19 26.09 -16.17 -25.69
CA LEU A 19 26.49 -15.19 -26.67
C LEU A 19 26.02 -15.57 -28.08
N GLU A 20 26.11 -16.82 -28.45
CA GLU A 20 25.61 -17.34 -29.74
C GLU A 20 24.08 -17.19 -29.84
N ARG A 21 23.33 -17.49 -28.78
CA ARG A 21 21.89 -17.22 -28.74
C ARG A 21 21.57 -15.72 -28.87
N MET A 22 22.35 -14.85 -28.21
CA MET A 22 22.20 -13.41 -28.34
C MET A 22 22.41 -12.93 -29.78
N THR A 23 23.36 -13.48 -30.51
CA THR A 23 23.64 -13.10 -31.91
C THR A 23 22.55 -13.53 -32.89
N ARG A 24 21.74 -14.52 -32.55
CA ARG A 24 20.60 -15.03 -33.35
C ARG A 24 19.28 -14.42 -32.95
N SER A 25 19.23 -13.67 -31.85
CA SER A 25 17.98 -13.10 -31.33
C SER A 25 17.45 -11.96 -32.19
N GLN A 26 16.18 -12.05 -32.58
CA GLN A 26 15.46 -10.96 -33.28
C GLN A 26 14.84 -9.94 -32.33
N SER A 27 14.72 -10.26 -31.03
CA SER A 27 14.12 -9.41 -30.02
C SER A 27 15.14 -8.53 -29.27
N MET A 28 16.43 -8.85 -29.37
CA MET A 28 17.47 -8.04 -28.73
C MET A 28 17.79 -6.78 -29.53
N SER A 29 18.21 -5.71 -28.84
CA SER A 29 18.68 -4.50 -29.50
C SER A 29 19.88 -4.80 -30.41
N ALA A 30 19.94 -4.15 -31.58
CA ALA A 30 21.06 -4.31 -32.54
C ALA A 30 22.42 -4.06 -31.89
N GLY A 31 22.49 -3.11 -30.91
CA GLY A 31 23.70 -2.83 -30.16
C GLY A 31 24.16 -4.01 -29.31
N MET A 32 23.24 -4.72 -28.65
CA MET A 32 23.59 -5.89 -27.85
C MET A 32 24.05 -7.08 -28.71
N VAL A 33 23.38 -7.29 -29.84
CA VAL A 33 23.79 -8.31 -30.83
C VAL A 33 25.19 -8.03 -31.36
N GLN A 34 25.50 -6.78 -31.70
CA GLN A 34 26.83 -6.34 -32.15
C GLN A 34 27.90 -6.63 -31.09
N ARG A 35 27.61 -6.29 -29.81
CA ARG A 35 28.56 -6.53 -28.70
C ARG A 35 28.81 -8.03 -28.46
N ALA A 36 27.78 -8.84 -28.54
CA ALA A 36 27.91 -10.30 -28.43
C ALA A 36 28.78 -10.86 -29.58
N ARG A 37 28.62 -10.39 -30.82
CA ARG A 37 29.45 -10.75 -31.96
C ARG A 37 30.92 -10.36 -31.76
N ILE A 38 31.19 -9.16 -31.25
CA ILE A 38 32.53 -8.67 -30.94
C ILE A 38 33.22 -9.62 -29.97
N VAL A 39 32.54 -10.00 -28.87
CA VAL A 39 33.09 -10.88 -27.83
C VAL A 39 33.37 -12.29 -28.40
N LEU A 40 32.46 -12.85 -29.21
CA LEU A 40 32.67 -14.16 -29.85
C LEU A 40 33.88 -14.15 -30.79
N MET A 41 33.96 -13.16 -31.70
CA MET A 41 35.10 -13.03 -32.61
C MET A 41 36.42 -12.81 -31.86
N ALA A 42 36.38 -12.07 -30.74
CA ALA A 42 37.55 -11.88 -29.88
C ALA A 42 37.98 -13.20 -29.20
N SER A 43 37.04 -14.07 -28.86
CA SER A 43 37.34 -15.38 -28.26
C SER A 43 37.95 -16.38 -29.32
N GLU A 44 37.66 -16.15 -30.60
CA GLU A 44 38.27 -16.88 -31.71
C GLU A 44 39.72 -16.45 -32.03
N GLY A 45 40.23 -15.43 -31.28
CA GLY A 45 41.58 -14.92 -31.49
C GLY A 45 41.72 -13.94 -32.67
N ARG A 46 40.60 -13.45 -33.24
CA ARG A 46 40.64 -12.47 -34.34
C ARG A 46 41.26 -11.14 -33.90
N ARG A 47 41.95 -10.50 -34.82
CA ARG A 47 42.55 -9.17 -34.57
C ARG A 47 41.50 -8.09 -34.40
N ASN A 48 41.71 -7.15 -33.48
CA ASN A 48 40.74 -6.06 -33.21
C ASN A 48 40.41 -5.21 -34.45
N ALA A 49 41.31 -5.11 -35.44
CA ALA A 49 41.05 -4.45 -36.72
C ALA A 49 40.02 -5.20 -37.56
N GLU A 50 40.18 -6.52 -37.68
CA GLU A 50 39.27 -7.42 -38.38
C GLU A 50 37.89 -7.48 -37.70
N ILE A 51 37.87 -7.56 -36.38
CA ILE A 51 36.62 -7.51 -35.60
C ILE A 51 35.88 -6.19 -35.85
N ALA A 52 36.58 -5.06 -35.89
CA ALA A 52 35.99 -3.75 -36.15
C ALA A 52 35.33 -3.71 -37.54
N GLU A 53 36.00 -4.22 -38.56
CA GLU A 53 35.49 -4.33 -39.93
C GLU A 53 34.25 -5.22 -40.01
N LEU A 54 34.33 -6.44 -39.48
CA LEU A 54 33.26 -7.45 -39.55
C LEU A 54 32.04 -7.08 -38.71
N SER A 55 32.25 -6.37 -37.60
CA SER A 55 31.15 -5.97 -36.72
C SER A 55 30.57 -4.61 -37.03
N GLY A 56 31.18 -3.82 -37.91
CA GLY A 56 30.81 -2.42 -38.16
C GLY A 56 31.05 -1.49 -36.96
N ALA A 57 31.93 -1.88 -36.03
CA ALA A 57 32.28 -1.09 -34.86
C ALA A 57 33.66 -0.42 -35.06
N SER A 58 33.89 0.71 -34.37
CA SER A 58 35.24 1.29 -34.34
C SER A 58 36.18 0.47 -33.43
N ARG A 59 37.48 0.49 -33.70
CA ARG A 59 38.50 -0.20 -32.87
C ARG A 59 38.41 0.17 -31.37
N PRO A 60 38.22 1.45 -30.97
CA PRO A 60 38.00 1.78 -29.57
C PRO A 60 36.79 1.08 -28.95
N LYS A 61 35.70 0.92 -29.71
CA LYS A 61 34.51 0.17 -29.23
C LYS A 61 34.80 -1.33 -29.07
N VAL A 62 35.56 -1.92 -29.96
CA VAL A 62 36.01 -3.33 -29.85
C VAL A 62 36.81 -3.51 -28.56
N ASN A 63 37.81 -2.66 -28.31
CA ASN A 63 38.60 -2.70 -27.06
C ASN A 63 37.73 -2.52 -25.83
N LEU A 64 36.78 -1.56 -25.83
CA LEU A 64 35.85 -1.31 -24.74
C LEU A 64 35.02 -2.54 -24.37
N TRP A 65 34.45 -3.21 -25.39
CA TRP A 65 33.59 -4.37 -25.15
C TRP A 65 34.36 -5.61 -24.73
N ARG A 66 35.59 -5.78 -25.20
CA ARG A 66 36.50 -6.82 -24.69
C ARG A 66 36.80 -6.60 -23.22
N SER A 67 37.29 -5.44 -22.84
CA SER A 67 37.62 -5.12 -21.44
C SER A 67 36.39 -5.25 -20.51
N ARG A 68 35.20 -4.75 -20.92
CA ARG A 68 33.99 -4.89 -20.13
C ARG A 68 33.52 -6.33 -19.95
N TYR A 69 33.73 -7.17 -20.96
CA TYR A 69 33.46 -8.60 -20.83
C TYR A 69 34.45 -9.27 -19.90
N GLU A 70 35.74 -8.97 -20.00
CA GLU A 70 36.78 -9.49 -19.09
C GLU A 70 36.42 -9.20 -17.65
N ASP A 71 36.03 -7.98 -17.36
CA ASP A 71 35.69 -7.50 -15.97
C ASP A 71 34.37 -8.14 -15.48
N LYS A 72 33.30 -8.01 -16.26
CA LYS A 72 31.91 -8.23 -15.78
C LYS A 72 31.17 -9.36 -16.52
N GLY A 73 31.83 -10.06 -17.44
CA GLY A 73 31.20 -11.09 -18.29
C GLY A 73 30.10 -10.52 -19.19
N ILE A 74 29.08 -11.32 -19.51
CA ILE A 74 27.93 -10.89 -20.33
C ILE A 74 27.22 -9.67 -19.74
N GLY A 75 27.18 -9.51 -18.41
CA GLY A 75 26.60 -8.33 -17.74
C GLY A 75 27.29 -7.01 -18.12
N GLY A 76 28.59 -7.05 -18.45
CA GLY A 76 29.35 -5.89 -18.91
C GLY A 76 28.96 -5.39 -20.30
N LEU A 77 28.21 -6.17 -21.07
CA LEU A 77 27.71 -5.78 -22.39
C LEU A 77 26.47 -4.87 -22.32
N ALA A 78 25.84 -4.75 -21.16
CA ALA A 78 24.71 -3.84 -20.97
C ALA A 78 25.15 -2.36 -21.03
N ASP A 79 24.23 -1.49 -21.43
CA ASP A 79 24.48 -0.04 -21.38
C ASP A 79 24.51 0.41 -19.93
N GLU A 80 25.59 1.10 -19.56
CA GLU A 80 25.65 1.75 -18.26
C GLU A 80 24.79 3.02 -18.25
N LYS A 81 24.20 3.31 -17.09
CA LYS A 81 23.42 4.53 -16.90
C LYS A 81 24.34 5.73 -17.14
N ARG A 82 23.99 6.56 -18.10
CA ARG A 82 24.73 7.79 -18.36
C ARG A 82 24.59 8.74 -17.18
N SER A 83 25.66 9.41 -16.79
CA SER A 83 25.68 10.40 -15.68
C SER A 83 24.73 11.57 -15.88
N GLY A 84 24.32 11.83 -17.11
CA GLY A 84 23.49 12.98 -17.47
C GLY A 84 24.22 14.32 -17.23
N ARG A 85 23.47 15.42 -17.31
CA ARG A 85 24.00 16.75 -16.98
C ARG A 85 24.23 16.83 -15.48
N PRO A 86 25.42 17.29 -14.99
CA PRO A 86 25.66 17.51 -13.59
C PRO A 86 24.61 18.43 -12.98
N ARG A 87 24.17 18.08 -11.76
CA ARG A 87 23.22 18.91 -11.01
C ARG A 87 23.93 20.20 -10.57
N THR A 88 23.40 21.34 -10.93
CA THR A 88 23.90 22.66 -10.52
C THR A 88 23.22 23.20 -9.28
N ILE A 89 22.14 22.56 -8.83
CA ILE A 89 21.32 22.97 -7.69
C ILE A 89 21.26 21.82 -6.70
N ASP A 90 21.59 22.10 -5.45
CA ASP A 90 21.51 21.12 -4.40
C ASP A 90 20.03 20.88 -4.02
N HIS A 91 19.62 19.65 -4.14
CA HIS A 91 18.29 19.23 -3.71
C HIS A 91 18.09 19.30 -2.19
N ALA A 92 19.18 19.22 -1.40
CA ALA A 92 19.12 19.34 0.04
C ALA A 92 18.67 20.74 0.49
N GLU A 93 19.13 21.80 -0.21
CA GLU A 93 18.67 23.18 0.04
C GLU A 93 17.17 23.33 -0.20
N ILE A 94 16.68 22.76 -1.31
CA ILE A 94 15.24 22.77 -1.64
C ILE A 94 14.43 22.04 -0.55
N VAL A 95 14.93 20.90 -0.07
CA VAL A 95 14.31 20.12 1.00
C VAL A 95 14.27 20.94 2.29
N THR A 96 15.38 21.50 2.72
CA THR A 96 15.47 22.32 3.93
C THR A 96 14.52 23.51 3.86
N ALA A 97 14.51 24.24 2.73
CA ALA A 97 13.59 25.35 2.52
C ALA A 97 12.11 24.90 2.53
N THR A 98 11.82 23.68 2.04
CA THR A 98 10.46 23.13 2.07
C THR A 98 9.97 22.81 3.48
N LEU A 99 10.87 22.32 4.34
CA LEU A 99 10.55 21.95 5.74
C LEU A 99 10.32 23.17 6.63
N MET A 100 10.81 24.35 6.23
CA MET A 100 10.50 25.61 6.90
C MET A 100 9.12 26.10 6.46
N PRO A 101 8.28 26.61 7.39
CA PRO A 101 6.96 27.14 7.03
C PRO A 101 7.10 28.34 6.08
N PRO A 102 6.13 28.55 5.17
CA PRO A 102 6.09 29.77 4.35
C PRO A 102 5.99 31.02 5.24
N PRO A 103 6.60 32.14 4.82
CA PRO A 103 6.43 33.41 5.53
C PRO A 103 4.95 33.78 5.66
N LYS A 104 4.56 34.30 6.81
CA LYS A 104 3.15 34.74 7.09
C LYS A 104 2.63 35.74 6.07
N SER A 105 3.52 36.56 5.52
CA SER A 105 3.17 37.55 4.46
C SER A 105 2.63 36.95 3.17
N LEU A 106 2.89 35.63 2.91
CA LEU A 106 2.35 34.97 1.73
C LEU A 106 0.91 34.45 1.91
N GLY A 107 0.37 34.45 3.14
CA GLY A 107 -1.00 34.02 3.42
C GLY A 107 -1.31 32.57 3.06
N VAL A 108 -0.29 31.70 2.96
CA VAL A 108 -0.43 30.27 2.61
C VAL A 108 0.04 29.38 3.73
N THR A 109 -0.57 28.19 3.84
CA THR A 109 -0.26 27.21 4.91
C THR A 109 0.89 26.27 4.56
N HIS A 110 1.19 26.11 3.28
CA HIS A 110 2.24 25.21 2.79
C HIS A 110 2.84 25.69 1.48
N TRP A 111 4.02 25.17 1.15
CA TRP A 111 4.69 25.49 -0.10
C TRP A 111 4.03 24.81 -1.30
N SER A 112 3.73 25.58 -2.33
CA SER A 112 3.58 25.05 -3.68
C SER A 112 4.94 25.04 -4.39
N SER A 113 5.10 24.17 -5.39
CA SER A 113 6.36 24.13 -6.16
C SER A 113 6.69 25.46 -6.84
N ARG A 114 5.68 26.20 -7.29
CA ARG A 114 5.86 27.52 -7.92
C ARG A 114 6.30 28.57 -6.92
N LEU A 115 5.66 28.64 -5.74
CA LEU A 115 6.04 29.61 -4.70
C LEU A 115 7.46 29.38 -4.20
N LEU A 116 7.83 28.11 -3.94
CA LEU A 116 9.16 27.78 -3.49
C LEU A 116 10.21 28.04 -4.60
N ALA A 117 9.88 27.72 -5.84
CA ALA A 117 10.72 27.99 -7.01
C ALA A 117 11.04 29.49 -7.16
N THR A 118 10.04 30.34 -7.02
CA THR A 118 10.22 31.81 -7.05
C THR A 118 11.13 32.28 -5.90
N ARG A 119 10.93 31.77 -4.69
CA ARG A 119 11.76 32.13 -3.52
C ARG A 119 13.22 31.70 -3.68
N LEU A 120 13.46 30.50 -4.19
CA LEU A 120 14.81 29.95 -4.38
C LEU A 120 15.45 30.32 -5.74
N LYS A 121 14.75 31.05 -6.58
CA LYS A 121 15.18 31.42 -7.95
C LYS A 121 15.57 30.20 -8.80
N VAL A 122 14.80 29.12 -8.68
CA VAL A 122 14.97 27.89 -9.44
C VAL A 122 13.72 27.59 -10.27
N SER A 123 13.77 26.58 -11.14
CA SER A 123 12.57 26.15 -11.85
C SER A 123 11.61 25.35 -10.96
N ALA A 124 10.29 25.46 -11.18
CA ALA A 124 9.31 24.66 -10.46
C ALA A 124 9.50 23.14 -10.71
N SER A 125 10.00 22.76 -11.88
CA SER A 125 10.35 21.37 -12.20
C SER A 125 11.51 20.84 -11.35
N THR A 126 12.51 21.68 -11.06
CA THR A 126 13.61 21.34 -10.15
C THR A 126 13.08 21.05 -8.73
N VAL A 127 12.18 21.92 -8.22
CA VAL A 127 11.53 21.70 -6.92
C VAL A 127 10.75 20.38 -6.89
N VAL A 128 9.92 20.11 -7.91
CA VAL A 128 9.15 18.87 -8.01
C VAL A 128 10.08 17.65 -8.07
N THR A 129 11.21 17.75 -8.78
CA THR A 129 12.19 16.66 -8.87
C THR A 129 12.85 16.40 -7.52
N ALA A 130 13.22 17.45 -6.77
CA ALA A 130 13.74 17.32 -5.41
C ALA A 130 12.70 16.69 -4.48
N TRP A 131 11.47 17.18 -4.47
CA TRP A 131 10.38 16.62 -3.65
C TRP A 131 10.12 15.14 -3.95
N ARG A 132 10.15 14.75 -5.22
CA ARG A 132 10.00 13.34 -5.62
C ARG A 132 11.17 12.48 -5.13
N ALA A 133 12.39 12.97 -5.27
CA ALA A 133 13.59 12.24 -4.84
C ALA A 133 13.62 12.00 -3.32
N TYR A 134 13.10 12.93 -2.52
CA TYR A 134 13.06 12.85 -1.06
C TYR A 134 11.70 12.46 -0.48
N GLY A 135 10.71 12.13 -1.32
CA GLY A 135 9.38 11.70 -0.87
C GLY A 135 8.55 12.80 -0.19
N ILE A 136 8.87 14.07 -0.42
CA ILE A 136 8.21 15.22 0.22
C ILE A 136 6.92 15.56 -0.51
N LYS A 137 5.83 15.78 0.24
CA LYS A 137 4.50 16.12 -0.28
C LYS A 137 3.88 17.24 0.55
N PRO A 138 4.28 18.51 0.38
CA PRO A 138 3.83 19.62 1.23
C PRO A 138 2.30 19.83 1.24
N TRP A 139 1.62 19.47 0.15
CA TRP A 139 0.17 19.55 -0.01
C TRP A 139 -0.60 18.44 0.70
N ARG A 140 0.11 17.48 1.34
CA ARG A 140 -0.50 16.34 2.00
C ARG A 140 -0.32 16.49 3.50
N SER A 141 -1.41 16.59 4.21
CA SER A 141 -1.44 16.53 5.67
C SER A 141 -2.31 15.36 6.08
N GLU A 142 -1.88 14.65 7.09
CA GLU A 142 -2.63 13.58 7.72
C GLU A 142 -2.82 13.97 9.19
N SER A 143 -4.06 13.96 9.65
CA SER A 143 -4.34 14.15 11.08
C SER A 143 -4.04 12.86 11.82
N PHE A 144 -3.37 12.96 12.95
CA PHE A 144 -3.20 11.85 13.87
C PHE A 144 -3.46 12.35 15.30
N ARG A 145 -3.90 11.45 16.17
CA ARG A 145 -4.01 11.70 17.59
C ARG A 145 -3.06 10.75 18.32
N PHE A 146 -2.36 11.26 19.32
CA PHE A 146 -1.68 10.40 20.27
C PHE A 146 -2.74 9.72 21.15
N SER A 147 -2.57 8.42 21.39
CA SER A 147 -3.41 7.75 22.38
C SER A 147 -3.08 8.30 23.76
N THR A 148 -4.14 8.60 24.51
CA THR A 148 -4.06 8.97 25.93
C THR A 148 -4.43 7.81 26.83
N ASP A 149 -4.51 6.61 26.28
CA ASP A 149 -4.91 5.40 27.00
C ASP A 149 -3.80 5.01 27.99
N PRO A 150 -4.09 4.91 29.30
CA PRO A 150 -3.12 4.50 30.30
C PRO A 150 -2.64 3.07 30.11
N GLU A 151 -3.45 2.21 29.47
CA GLU A 151 -3.14 0.81 29.18
C GLU A 151 -2.60 0.60 27.74
N LEU A 152 -2.13 1.68 27.10
CA LEU A 152 -1.70 1.65 25.69
C LEU A 152 -0.77 0.47 25.38
N VAL A 153 0.28 0.27 26.19
CA VAL A 153 1.29 -0.76 25.95
C VAL A 153 0.65 -2.15 26.02
N GLY A 154 -0.11 -2.42 27.07
CA GLY A 154 -0.78 -3.72 27.26
C GLY A 154 -1.73 -4.04 26.11
N LYS A 155 -2.60 -3.11 25.74
CA LYS A 155 -3.58 -3.29 24.65
C LYS A 155 -2.91 -3.46 23.27
N VAL A 156 -1.85 -2.70 22.99
CA VAL A 156 -1.08 -2.85 21.74
C VAL A 156 -0.43 -4.23 21.68
N THR A 157 0.18 -4.67 22.80
CA THR A 157 0.85 -5.97 22.86
C THR A 157 -0.16 -7.12 22.69
N ASP A 158 -1.31 -7.04 23.37
CA ASP A 158 -2.39 -8.02 23.29
C ASP A 158 -2.92 -8.15 21.85
N ILE A 159 -3.33 -7.06 21.21
CA ILE A 159 -3.89 -7.09 19.86
C ILE A 159 -2.83 -7.50 18.81
N CYS A 160 -1.61 -6.98 18.90
CA CYS A 160 -0.54 -7.42 18.00
C CYS A 160 -0.23 -8.90 18.18
N GLY A 161 -0.26 -9.41 19.42
CA GLY A 161 -0.11 -10.83 19.71
C GLY A 161 -1.18 -11.68 19.03
N LEU A 162 -2.44 -11.30 19.17
CA LEU A 162 -3.56 -11.99 18.50
C LEU A 162 -3.43 -12.02 16.96
N TYR A 163 -2.91 -10.95 16.36
CA TYR A 163 -2.76 -10.89 14.91
C TYR A 163 -1.56 -11.64 14.37
N LEU A 164 -0.46 -11.69 15.13
CA LEU A 164 0.78 -12.35 14.70
C LEU A 164 0.83 -13.84 15.08
N ALA A 165 0.24 -14.21 16.21
CA ALA A 165 0.22 -15.55 16.75
C ALA A 165 -1.11 -15.80 17.48
N PRO A 166 -2.22 -15.97 16.75
CA PRO A 166 -3.51 -16.30 17.37
C PRO A 166 -3.43 -17.61 18.15
N PRO A 167 -4.21 -17.77 19.24
CA PRO A 167 -4.31 -19.05 19.94
C PRO A 167 -4.77 -20.17 19.00
N GLU A 168 -4.28 -21.39 19.20
CA GLU A 168 -4.52 -22.53 18.29
C GLU A 168 -6.02 -22.86 18.13
N ASN A 169 -6.80 -22.73 19.19
CA ASN A 169 -8.24 -23.07 19.22
C ASN A 169 -9.13 -21.81 19.22
N ALA A 170 -8.74 -20.77 18.51
CA ALA A 170 -9.45 -19.51 18.52
C ALA A 170 -9.66 -18.94 17.12
N ILE A 171 -10.78 -18.23 16.96
CA ILE A 171 -11.05 -17.39 15.79
C ILE A 171 -10.95 -15.92 16.23
N VAL A 172 -10.16 -15.13 15.52
CA VAL A 172 -10.00 -13.71 15.79
C VAL A 172 -10.88 -12.90 14.84
N LEU A 173 -11.85 -12.20 15.41
CA LEU A 173 -12.82 -11.37 14.71
C LEU A 173 -12.57 -9.90 15.03
N CYS A 174 -12.38 -9.07 14.01
CA CYS A 174 -12.37 -7.62 14.14
C CYS A 174 -13.80 -7.10 13.99
N VAL A 175 -14.35 -6.51 15.04
CA VAL A 175 -15.77 -6.12 15.12
C VAL A 175 -15.88 -4.61 15.25
N ASP A 176 -16.76 -4.00 14.43
CA ASP A 176 -17.04 -2.56 14.48
C ASP A 176 -18.31 -2.23 13.68
N GLU A 177 -18.73 -0.94 13.72
CA GLU A 177 -19.83 -0.45 12.92
C GLU A 177 -19.47 0.79 12.07
N LYS A 178 -19.82 0.74 10.80
CA LYS A 178 -19.84 1.91 9.92
C LYS A 178 -21.22 2.55 9.99
N SER A 179 -21.33 3.58 10.81
CA SER A 179 -22.59 4.31 11.01
C SER A 179 -22.87 5.31 9.90
N GLN A 180 -24.12 5.75 9.79
CA GLN A 180 -24.58 6.87 8.95
C GLN A 180 -24.21 6.75 7.45
N ILE A 181 -24.24 5.54 6.90
CA ILE A 181 -24.08 5.34 5.46
C ILE A 181 -25.31 5.94 4.76
N GLN A 182 -25.11 6.93 3.91
CA GLN A 182 -26.19 7.69 3.30
C GLN A 182 -26.66 7.05 1.99
N ALA A 183 -27.97 6.90 1.83
CA ALA A 183 -28.59 6.54 0.55
C ALA A 183 -28.69 7.82 -0.30
N LEU A 184 -27.71 8.02 -1.18
CA LEU A 184 -27.61 9.18 -2.06
C LEU A 184 -28.10 8.83 -3.46
N ASP A 185 -29.15 9.50 -3.92
CA ASP A 185 -29.64 9.40 -5.29
C ASP A 185 -29.23 10.66 -6.08
N ARG A 186 -28.56 10.48 -7.21
CA ARG A 186 -28.09 11.61 -8.00
C ARG A 186 -29.17 12.09 -8.93
N THR A 187 -29.40 13.41 -8.96
CA THR A 187 -30.46 14.04 -9.76
C THR A 187 -30.21 13.99 -11.27
N GLN A 188 -28.95 13.81 -11.67
CA GLN A 188 -28.55 13.80 -13.07
C GLN A 188 -27.92 12.46 -13.46
N PRO A 189 -28.08 12.01 -14.72
CA PRO A 189 -27.40 10.83 -15.22
C PRO A 189 -25.89 10.92 -15.10
N ILE A 190 -25.27 9.78 -14.88
CA ILE A 190 -23.81 9.67 -14.88
C ILE A 190 -23.32 9.72 -16.33
N LEU A 191 -22.34 10.57 -16.61
CA LEU A 191 -21.61 10.55 -17.89
C LEU A 191 -20.58 9.42 -17.82
N PRO A 192 -20.72 8.34 -18.57
CA PRO A 192 -19.86 7.18 -18.48
C PRO A 192 -18.43 7.50 -18.92
N MET A 193 -17.49 6.70 -18.45
CA MET A 193 -16.08 6.77 -18.86
C MET A 193 -15.95 6.42 -20.36
N GLN A 194 -15.13 7.18 -21.08
CA GLN A 194 -14.74 6.93 -22.46
C GLN A 194 -13.23 7.03 -22.62
N PRO A 195 -12.63 6.50 -23.69
CA PRO A 195 -11.21 6.67 -23.95
C PRO A 195 -10.81 8.16 -23.90
N GLY A 196 -9.86 8.51 -23.02
CA GLY A 196 -9.42 9.88 -22.79
C GLY A 196 -10.32 10.75 -21.90
N LEU A 197 -11.48 10.26 -21.48
CA LEU A 197 -12.43 10.97 -20.62
C LEU A 197 -12.74 10.16 -19.36
N ILE A 198 -12.59 10.79 -18.19
CA ILE A 198 -13.00 10.19 -16.92
C ILE A 198 -14.52 10.23 -16.75
N GLU A 199 -15.07 9.30 -15.98
CA GLU A 199 -16.47 9.34 -15.55
C GLU A 199 -16.77 10.66 -14.82
N ARG A 200 -17.88 11.32 -15.19
CA ARG A 200 -18.34 12.55 -14.55
C ARG A 200 -19.71 12.34 -13.90
N ARG A 201 -19.91 12.95 -12.74
CA ARG A 201 -21.13 12.86 -11.92
C ARG A 201 -21.55 14.25 -11.48
N SER A 202 -22.86 14.46 -11.35
CA SER A 202 -23.37 15.69 -10.74
C SER A 202 -23.02 15.75 -9.25
N HIS A 203 -22.94 16.95 -8.73
CA HIS A 203 -22.77 17.19 -7.29
C HIS A 203 -24.12 17.16 -6.55
N ASP A 204 -25.22 17.29 -7.26
CA ASP A 204 -26.55 17.32 -6.69
C ASP A 204 -27.05 15.90 -6.41
N TYR A 205 -27.65 15.71 -5.24
CA TYR A 205 -28.22 14.44 -4.82
C TYR A 205 -29.39 14.61 -3.87
N VAL A 206 -30.31 13.67 -3.91
CA VAL A 206 -31.41 13.51 -2.95
C VAL A 206 -30.97 12.51 -1.88
N ARG A 207 -31.25 12.80 -0.62
CA ARG A 207 -30.94 11.90 0.51
C ARG A 207 -32.21 11.13 0.89
N HIS A 208 -32.17 9.81 0.82
CA HIS A 208 -33.27 8.92 1.17
C HIS A 208 -33.19 8.34 2.59
N GLY A 209 -32.18 8.76 3.37
CA GLY A 209 -31.95 8.29 4.73
C GLY A 209 -30.58 7.63 4.91
N THR A 210 -30.41 6.97 6.05
CA THR A 210 -29.14 6.36 6.44
C THR A 210 -29.31 4.91 6.88
N SER A 211 -28.23 4.13 6.79
CA SER A 211 -28.12 2.80 7.36
C SER A 211 -26.82 2.68 8.13
N THR A 212 -26.75 1.72 9.05
CA THR A 212 -25.53 1.34 9.79
C THR A 212 -25.17 -0.09 9.42
N LEU A 213 -23.91 -0.30 9.08
CA LEU A 213 -23.34 -1.62 8.78
C LEU A 213 -22.51 -2.07 9.97
N PHE A 214 -22.97 -3.11 10.68
CA PHE A 214 -22.14 -3.88 11.62
C PHE A 214 -21.36 -4.94 10.84
N ALA A 215 -20.11 -5.13 11.17
CA ALA A 215 -19.26 -6.13 10.53
C ALA A 215 -18.33 -6.81 11.55
N ALA A 216 -18.15 -8.11 11.38
CA ALA A 216 -17.16 -8.94 12.04
C ALA A 216 -16.29 -9.57 10.96
N LEU A 217 -15.06 -9.10 10.84
CA LEU A 217 -14.05 -9.59 9.90
C LEU A 217 -13.26 -10.72 10.56
N ASP A 218 -13.34 -11.91 10.03
CA ASP A 218 -12.43 -13.00 10.36
C ASP A 218 -11.08 -12.74 9.68
N ILE A 219 -10.03 -12.56 10.46
CA ILE A 219 -8.71 -12.20 9.92
C ILE A 219 -8.05 -13.36 9.18
N ALA A 220 -8.33 -14.60 9.58
CA ALA A 220 -7.71 -15.81 9.02
C ALA A 220 -8.28 -16.15 7.63
N THR A 221 -9.55 -15.85 7.37
CA THR A 221 -10.23 -16.16 6.11
C THR A 221 -10.50 -14.91 5.27
N GLY A 222 -10.55 -13.74 5.91
CA GLY A 222 -11.01 -12.48 5.31
C GLY A 222 -12.52 -12.43 5.10
N GLN A 223 -13.27 -13.44 5.53
CA GLN A 223 -14.74 -13.45 5.45
C GLN A 223 -15.36 -12.48 6.45
N VAL A 224 -16.53 -11.99 6.12
CA VAL A 224 -17.23 -10.99 6.93
C VAL A 224 -18.63 -11.46 7.25
N THR A 225 -18.93 -11.56 8.53
CA THR A 225 -20.30 -11.62 9.03
C THR A 225 -20.81 -10.19 9.20
N ALA A 226 -21.97 -9.85 8.62
CA ALA A 226 -22.45 -8.49 8.63
C ALA A 226 -23.93 -8.37 8.91
N ALA A 227 -24.36 -7.21 9.43
CA ALA A 227 -25.75 -6.85 9.62
C ALA A 227 -25.99 -5.38 9.30
N LEU A 228 -27.03 -5.10 8.49
CA LEU A 228 -27.49 -3.75 8.19
C LEU A 228 -28.64 -3.38 9.12
N LYS A 229 -28.50 -2.30 9.87
CA LYS A 229 -29.45 -1.84 10.87
C LYS A 229 -29.73 -0.35 10.71
N PRO A 230 -30.92 0.14 11.12
CA PRO A 230 -31.24 1.56 11.02
C PRO A 230 -30.51 2.41 12.08
N ARG A 231 -30.00 1.79 13.15
CA ARG A 231 -29.35 2.45 14.29
C ARG A 231 -28.17 1.63 14.79
N HIS A 232 -27.28 2.25 15.59
CA HIS A 232 -26.07 1.66 16.17
C HIS A 232 -26.07 1.74 17.71
N ARG A 233 -27.21 1.34 18.31
CA ARG A 233 -27.33 1.30 19.79
C ARG A 233 -26.90 -0.06 20.33
N ASN A 234 -26.79 -0.17 21.64
CA ASN A 234 -26.47 -1.41 22.34
C ASN A 234 -27.38 -2.58 21.96
N GLN A 235 -28.66 -2.33 21.65
CA GLN A 235 -29.63 -3.36 21.25
C GLN A 235 -29.28 -3.97 19.88
N GLU A 236 -28.95 -3.14 18.91
CA GLU A 236 -28.53 -3.59 17.60
C GLU A 236 -27.17 -4.30 17.66
N PHE A 237 -26.25 -3.79 18.48
CA PHE A 237 -24.96 -4.45 18.71
C PHE A 237 -25.12 -5.82 19.38
N LEU A 238 -25.94 -5.93 20.43
CA LEU A 238 -26.23 -7.21 21.08
C LEU A 238 -26.88 -8.20 20.11
N ALA A 239 -27.81 -7.73 19.27
CA ALA A 239 -28.40 -8.58 18.23
C ALA A 239 -27.35 -9.07 17.21
N PHE A 240 -26.34 -8.25 16.94
CA PHE A 240 -25.23 -8.61 16.08
C PHE A 240 -24.28 -9.63 16.74
N LEU A 241 -23.95 -9.48 18.01
CA LEU A 241 -23.19 -10.50 18.77
C LEU A 241 -23.89 -11.86 18.75
N LYS A 242 -25.24 -11.88 18.94
CA LYS A 242 -26.03 -13.11 18.82
C LYS A 242 -26.03 -13.68 17.38
N GLN A 243 -25.86 -12.85 16.36
CA GLN A 243 -25.70 -13.32 14.99
C GLN A 243 -24.33 -13.96 14.79
N ILE A 244 -23.26 -13.37 15.34
CA ILE A 244 -21.91 -13.98 15.33
C ILE A 244 -21.95 -15.33 16.04
N GLU A 245 -22.55 -15.40 17.23
CA GLU A 245 -22.69 -16.66 17.98
C GLU A 245 -23.33 -17.74 17.10
N ARG A 246 -24.43 -17.42 16.41
CA ARG A 246 -25.11 -18.38 15.52
C ARG A 246 -24.25 -18.80 14.32
N ALA A 247 -23.48 -17.88 13.75
CA ALA A 247 -22.61 -18.16 12.60
C ALA A 247 -21.47 -19.13 12.97
N TYR A 248 -20.94 -19.01 14.19
CA TYR A 248 -19.80 -19.82 14.66
C TYR A 248 -20.16 -20.93 15.66
N ARG A 249 -21.45 -21.16 15.91
CA ARG A 249 -21.94 -22.15 16.88
C ARG A 249 -21.41 -23.56 16.66
N HIS A 250 -21.30 -23.95 15.40
CA HIS A 250 -20.92 -25.30 15.00
C HIS A 250 -19.41 -25.46 14.76
N VAL A 251 -18.64 -24.40 14.96
CA VAL A 251 -17.19 -24.47 14.79
C VAL A 251 -16.59 -25.01 16.08
N VAL A 252 -15.96 -26.18 15.96
CA VAL A 252 -15.31 -26.91 17.06
C VAL A 252 -13.82 -27.12 16.71
N ASP A 253 -13.02 -27.30 17.75
CA ASP A 253 -11.62 -27.67 17.63
C ASP A 253 -11.44 -29.19 17.34
N ALA A 254 -10.19 -29.65 17.36
CA ALA A 254 -9.86 -31.06 17.12
C ALA A 254 -10.45 -32.04 18.18
N ASP A 255 -10.73 -31.56 19.38
CA ASP A 255 -11.31 -32.30 20.46
C ASP A 255 -12.84 -32.23 20.50
N GLY A 256 -13.46 -31.54 19.53
CA GLY A 256 -14.90 -31.35 19.45
C GLY A 256 -15.45 -30.28 20.40
N LEU A 257 -14.59 -29.47 21.03
CA LEU A 257 -14.99 -28.37 21.89
C LEU A 257 -15.23 -27.10 21.09
N PRO A 258 -16.20 -26.24 21.50
CA PRO A 258 -16.43 -24.96 20.83
C PRO A 258 -15.18 -24.07 20.83
N VAL A 259 -14.74 -23.60 19.66
CA VAL A 259 -13.59 -22.68 19.57
C VAL A 259 -13.86 -21.37 20.30
N GLU A 260 -12.81 -20.75 20.85
CA GLU A 260 -12.90 -19.40 21.42
C GLU A 260 -13.04 -18.34 20.31
N LEU A 261 -13.84 -17.32 20.59
CA LEU A 261 -14.03 -16.18 19.69
C LEU A 261 -13.38 -14.94 20.31
N HIS A 262 -12.25 -14.55 19.79
CA HIS A 262 -11.53 -13.34 20.22
C HIS A 262 -12.02 -12.12 19.42
N LEU A 263 -12.73 -11.22 20.07
CA LEU A 263 -13.30 -10.04 19.45
C LEU A 263 -12.42 -8.83 19.70
N VAL A 264 -11.78 -8.32 18.64
CA VAL A 264 -11.08 -7.03 18.68
C VAL A 264 -12.09 -5.95 18.33
N MET A 265 -12.35 -5.03 19.26
CA MET A 265 -13.32 -3.94 19.10
C MET A 265 -12.84 -2.62 19.74
N ASP A 266 -13.48 -1.52 19.40
CA ASP A 266 -13.16 -0.23 19.98
C ASP A 266 -13.82 -0.01 21.36
N ASN A 267 -13.45 1.09 22.02
CA ASN A 267 -13.95 1.45 23.33
C ASN A 267 -15.32 2.17 23.31
N TYR A 268 -16.13 2.00 22.26
CA TYR A 268 -17.41 2.69 22.15
C TYR A 268 -18.37 2.32 23.29
N ALA A 269 -19.16 3.31 23.75
CA ALA A 269 -20.03 3.14 24.92
C ALA A 269 -21.09 2.03 24.74
N ALA A 270 -21.59 1.83 23.52
CA ALA A 270 -22.56 0.78 23.23
C ALA A 270 -21.99 -0.62 23.47
N HIS A 271 -20.67 -0.83 23.23
CA HIS A 271 -19.97 -2.10 23.44
C HIS A 271 -19.81 -2.43 24.94
N LYS A 272 -19.81 -1.41 25.79
CA LYS A 272 -19.62 -1.54 27.26
C LYS A 272 -20.94 -1.47 28.04
N HIS A 273 -22.09 -1.46 27.37
CA HIS A 273 -23.40 -1.38 28.01
C HIS A 273 -23.68 -2.61 28.89
N ALA A 274 -24.43 -2.42 29.98
CA ALA A 274 -24.71 -3.47 30.94
C ALA A 274 -25.29 -4.76 30.31
N ASN A 275 -26.24 -4.61 29.37
CA ASN A 275 -26.84 -5.76 28.68
C ASN A 275 -25.83 -6.55 27.81
N VAL A 276 -24.85 -5.85 27.20
CA VAL A 276 -23.78 -6.50 26.44
C VAL A 276 -22.84 -7.24 27.38
N LYS A 277 -22.45 -6.62 28.50
CA LYS A 277 -21.62 -7.28 29.52
C LYS A 277 -22.29 -8.51 30.13
N ALA A 278 -23.59 -8.41 30.46
CA ALA A 278 -24.34 -9.54 30.99
C ALA A 278 -24.35 -10.72 30.00
N TRP A 279 -24.63 -10.44 28.73
CA TRP A 279 -24.64 -11.46 27.70
C TRP A 279 -23.24 -12.09 27.47
N LEU A 280 -22.17 -11.28 27.49
CA LEU A 280 -20.80 -11.79 27.39
C LEU A 280 -20.42 -12.68 28.57
N ALA A 281 -20.89 -12.36 29.77
CA ALA A 281 -20.68 -13.19 30.97
C ALA A 281 -21.37 -14.58 30.86
N GLU A 282 -22.54 -14.64 30.19
CA GLU A 282 -23.26 -15.87 29.88
C GLU A 282 -22.62 -16.65 28.71
N ASN A 283 -21.75 -16.03 27.94
CA ASN A 283 -21.10 -16.61 26.76
C ASN A 283 -19.56 -16.56 26.88
N PRO A 284 -18.94 -17.33 27.78
CA PRO A 284 -17.52 -17.22 28.14
C PRO A 284 -16.54 -17.53 26.98
N ARG A 285 -17.03 -18.19 25.91
CA ARG A 285 -16.23 -18.40 24.68
C ARG A 285 -15.89 -17.10 23.95
N PHE A 286 -16.59 -15.99 24.25
CA PHE A 286 -16.31 -14.66 23.68
C PHE A 286 -15.28 -13.94 24.55
N LYS A 287 -14.09 -13.74 24.02
CA LYS A 287 -12.99 -12.99 24.66
C LYS A 287 -12.88 -11.61 23.99
N VAL A 288 -13.07 -10.56 24.76
CA VAL A 288 -13.09 -9.18 24.23
C VAL A 288 -11.76 -8.50 24.44
N HIS A 289 -11.21 -7.92 23.37
CA HIS A 289 -9.97 -7.16 23.32
C HIS A 289 -10.25 -5.75 22.83
N PHE A 290 -10.12 -4.77 23.70
CA PHE A 290 -10.38 -3.38 23.34
C PHE A 290 -9.16 -2.71 22.75
N THR A 291 -9.33 -2.04 21.61
CA THR A 291 -8.28 -1.18 21.04
C THR A 291 -7.97 0.00 21.98
N PRO A 292 -6.72 0.50 21.99
CA PRO A 292 -6.41 1.71 22.74
C PRO A 292 -7.25 2.90 22.27
N THR A 293 -7.55 3.81 23.19
CA THR A 293 -8.27 5.04 22.87
C THR A 293 -7.56 5.82 21.76
N HIS A 294 -8.29 6.25 20.75
CA HIS A 294 -7.78 6.90 19.53
C HIS A 294 -6.89 6.02 18.64
N ALA A 295 -6.98 4.71 18.77
CA ALA A 295 -6.23 3.75 17.96
C ALA A 295 -7.15 2.76 17.20
N SER A 296 -8.31 3.22 16.72
CA SER A 296 -9.26 2.40 15.93
C SER A 296 -8.62 1.79 14.68
N TRP A 297 -7.58 2.42 14.13
CA TRP A 297 -6.79 1.88 13.02
C TRP A 297 -6.13 0.52 13.31
N MET A 298 -6.02 0.10 14.56
CA MET A 298 -5.59 -1.25 14.95
C MET A 298 -6.69 -2.29 14.74
N ASN A 299 -7.96 -1.88 14.62
CA ASN A 299 -9.06 -2.76 14.28
C ASN A 299 -9.09 -2.98 12.76
N LEU A 300 -8.72 -4.18 12.28
CA LEU A 300 -8.58 -4.45 10.84
C LEU A 300 -9.89 -4.34 10.06
N VAL A 301 -11.05 -4.41 10.71
CA VAL A 301 -12.34 -4.19 10.02
C VAL A 301 -12.47 -2.76 9.45
N GLU A 302 -11.75 -1.78 10.01
CA GLU A 302 -11.69 -0.43 9.46
C GLU A 302 -11.05 -0.37 8.06
N VAL A 303 -10.05 -1.23 7.83
CA VAL A 303 -9.46 -1.40 6.49
C VAL A 303 -10.51 -1.93 5.52
N TRP A 304 -11.30 -2.91 5.96
CA TRP A 304 -12.38 -3.47 5.17
C TRP A 304 -13.51 -2.46 4.92
N PHE A 305 -13.89 -1.66 5.89
CA PHE A 305 -14.83 -0.55 5.69
C PHE A 305 -14.34 0.45 4.64
N GLY A 306 -13.02 0.71 4.62
CA GLY A 306 -12.40 1.50 3.57
C GLY A 306 -12.54 0.88 2.17
N ILE A 307 -12.56 -0.44 2.06
CA ILE A 307 -12.78 -1.17 0.79
C ILE A 307 -14.24 -1.06 0.38
N VAL A 308 -15.19 -1.33 1.29
CA VAL A 308 -16.63 -1.17 1.04
C VAL A 308 -16.95 0.25 0.57
N GLU A 309 -16.41 1.25 1.26
CA GLU A 309 -16.60 2.66 0.90
C GLU A 309 -16.18 2.94 -0.54
N ARG A 310 -14.98 2.50 -0.92
CA ARG A 310 -14.43 2.76 -2.25
C ARG A 310 -15.12 1.97 -3.36
N GLN A 311 -15.49 0.71 -3.10
CA GLN A 311 -15.96 -0.21 -4.13
C GLN A 311 -17.48 -0.28 -4.25
N ALA A 312 -18.24 -0.09 -3.16
CA ALA A 312 -19.68 -0.23 -3.16
C ALA A 312 -20.43 1.09 -2.91
N ILE A 313 -19.93 1.94 -1.99
CA ILE A 313 -20.71 3.11 -1.51
C ILE A 313 -20.38 4.37 -2.33
N ARG A 314 -19.11 4.76 -2.39
CA ARG A 314 -18.68 6.05 -2.93
C ARG A 314 -19.17 6.34 -4.36
N ARG A 315 -19.28 5.31 -5.19
CA ARG A 315 -19.76 5.41 -6.58
C ARG A 315 -21.18 4.94 -6.75
N GLY A 316 -21.81 4.45 -5.69
CA GLY A 316 -23.20 3.99 -5.72
C GLY A 316 -24.18 5.15 -5.93
N VAL A 317 -25.32 4.81 -6.54
CA VAL A 317 -26.53 5.63 -6.60
C VAL A 317 -27.62 4.81 -5.94
N PHE A 318 -28.34 5.37 -4.97
CA PHE A 318 -29.25 4.63 -4.10
C PHE A 318 -30.59 5.35 -4.01
N THR A 319 -31.59 4.78 -4.64
CA THR A 319 -32.96 5.35 -4.71
C THR A 319 -33.73 5.20 -3.40
N SER A 320 -33.22 4.41 -2.46
CA SER A 320 -33.81 4.22 -1.12
C SER A 320 -32.79 3.58 -0.17
N VAL A 321 -33.07 3.60 1.14
CA VAL A 321 -32.29 2.83 2.13
C VAL A 321 -32.36 1.33 1.87
N LYS A 322 -33.48 0.84 1.36
CA LYS A 322 -33.65 -0.58 0.97
C LYS A 322 -32.70 -0.94 -0.18
N ASP A 323 -32.60 -0.08 -1.19
CA ASP A 323 -31.69 -0.26 -2.33
C ASP A 323 -30.22 -0.20 -1.89
N LEU A 324 -29.86 0.77 -1.02
CA LEU A 324 -28.53 0.84 -0.40
C LEU A 324 -28.19 -0.47 0.30
N ASN A 325 -29.07 -0.97 1.16
CA ASN A 325 -28.85 -2.19 1.93
C ASN A 325 -28.72 -3.43 1.02
N ALA A 326 -29.51 -3.53 -0.02
CA ALA A 326 -29.43 -4.63 -0.99
C ALA A 326 -28.09 -4.62 -1.74
N LYS A 327 -27.61 -3.45 -2.18
CA LYS A 327 -26.32 -3.32 -2.87
C LYS A 327 -25.12 -3.60 -1.95
N ILE A 328 -25.19 -3.16 -0.69
CA ILE A 328 -24.14 -3.50 0.30
C ILE A 328 -24.17 -5.01 0.57
N GLY A 329 -25.33 -5.63 0.73
CA GLY A 329 -25.46 -7.07 0.91
C GLY A 329 -24.84 -7.85 -0.25
N ALA A 330 -25.20 -7.52 -1.48
CA ALA A 330 -24.61 -8.15 -2.66
C ALA A 330 -23.09 -7.96 -2.75
N PHE A 331 -22.56 -6.80 -2.32
CA PHE A 331 -21.12 -6.61 -2.22
C PHE A 331 -20.49 -7.56 -1.19
N ILE A 332 -21.11 -7.74 -0.02
CA ILE A 332 -20.60 -8.61 1.04
C ILE A 332 -20.61 -10.06 0.59
N ASP A 333 -21.68 -10.52 -0.06
CA ASP A 333 -21.76 -11.86 -0.62
C ASP A 333 -20.64 -12.09 -1.64
N GLY A 334 -20.49 -11.18 -2.60
CA GLY A 334 -19.40 -11.23 -3.59
C GLY A 334 -18.01 -11.11 -2.96
N TRP A 335 -17.88 -10.36 -1.87
CA TRP A 335 -16.62 -10.28 -1.10
C TRP A 335 -16.27 -11.63 -0.48
N ASN A 336 -17.20 -12.27 0.23
CA ASN A 336 -16.97 -13.53 0.93
C ASN A 336 -16.59 -14.68 -0.01
N HIS A 337 -17.06 -14.66 -1.26
CA HIS A 337 -16.63 -15.64 -2.28
C HIS A 337 -15.17 -15.47 -2.75
N ARG A 338 -14.59 -14.27 -2.61
CA ARG A 338 -13.22 -13.94 -3.06
C ARG A 338 -12.34 -13.41 -1.94
N SER A 339 -12.74 -13.61 -0.69
CA SER A 339 -12.01 -13.11 0.48
C SER A 339 -10.63 -13.76 0.58
N HIS A 340 -9.70 -13.01 1.17
CA HIS A 340 -8.34 -13.44 1.46
C HIS A 340 -7.98 -13.05 2.88
N PRO A 341 -7.08 -13.79 3.55
CA PRO A 341 -6.60 -13.44 4.87
C PRO A 341 -6.11 -12.00 4.98
N PHE A 342 -6.40 -11.36 6.10
CA PHE A 342 -5.82 -10.06 6.43
C PHE A 342 -4.52 -10.28 7.20
N VAL A 343 -3.38 -9.88 6.58
CA VAL A 343 -2.06 -10.11 7.15
C VAL A 343 -1.58 -8.87 7.87
N TRP A 344 -1.40 -8.99 9.19
CA TRP A 344 -0.75 -7.97 10.01
C TRP A 344 0.76 -8.20 10.03
N THR A 345 1.55 -7.15 9.78
CA THR A 345 3.02 -7.26 9.64
C THR A 345 3.80 -6.46 10.68
N LYS A 346 3.12 -5.72 11.57
CA LYS A 346 3.77 -4.84 12.54
C LYS A 346 3.84 -5.48 13.92
N THR A 347 5.03 -5.45 14.53
CA THR A 347 5.20 -5.83 15.93
C THR A 347 4.68 -4.74 16.86
N ALA A 348 4.39 -5.12 18.12
CA ALA A 348 3.99 -4.16 19.15
C ALA A 348 5.03 -3.04 19.32
N ASP A 349 6.32 -3.38 19.31
CA ASP A 349 7.42 -2.40 19.43
C ASP A 349 7.44 -1.39 18.28
N GLU A 350 7.20 -1.84 17.04
CA GLU A 350 7.11 -0.96 15.89
C GLU A 350 5.94 0.01 15.97
N VAL A 351 4.80 -0.47 16.49
CA VAL A 351 3.60 0.34 16.72
C VAL A 351 3.86 1.36 17.83
N LEU A 352 4.41 0.93 18.97
CA LEU A 352 4.71 1.78 20.11
C LEU A 352 5.81 2.82 19.81
N LYS A 353 6.84 2.47 19.04
CA LYS A 353 7.84 3.43 18.56
C LYS A 353 7.22 4.58 17.77
N LYS A 354 6.19 4.29 16.98
CA LYS A 354 5.46 5.34 16.24
C LYS A 354 4.57 6.17 17.14
N ALA A 355 3.90 5.55 18.12
CA ALA A 355 3.05 6.23 19.09
C ALA A 355 3.87 7.12 20.04
N ASN A 356 5.09 6.70 20.38
CA ASN A 356 5.99 7.42 21.29
C ASN A 356 6.95 8.39 20.59
N ARG A 357 6.83 8.66 19.31
CA ARG A 357 7.59 9.72 18.64
C ARG A 357 7.30 11.03 19.37
N LYS A 358 8.23 11.40 20.27
CA LYS A 358 8.20 12.69 20.98
C LYS A 358 8.02 13.80 19.97
N LYS A 359 7.18 14.78 20.30
CA LYS A 359 7.10 16.06 19.60
C LYS A 359 8.51 16.63 19.46
N THR A 360 9.15 16.45 18.32
CA THR A 360 10.42 17.09 17.98
C THR A 360 10.18 18.34 17.15
N SER A 361 9.14 19.08 17.45
CA SER A 361 9.00 20.44 16.94
C SER A 361 8.51 21.31 18.08
N ASN A 362 9.43 22.02 18.71
CA ASN A 362 9.13 23.33 19.29
C ASN A 362 8.79 24.27 18.12
N ALA A 363 7.61 24.12 17.56
CA ALA A 363 7.02 25.15 16.74
C ALA A 363 6.20 26.00 17.71
N ASP A 364 6.80 27.07 18.20
CA ASP A 364 6.07 28.16 18.80
C ASP A 364 5.07 28.67 17.77
N HIS A 365 3.80 28.52 18.11
CA HIS A 365 2.66 29.09 17.38
C HIS A 365 2.38 30.51 17.86
#